data_df02d9763a8d559cd96f3a61921c3b0a
#
_entry.id   df02d9763a8d559cd96f3a61921c3b0a
#
_cell.length_a   1.000
_cell.length_b   1.000
_cell.length_c   1.000
_cell.angle_alpha   90.00
_cell.angle_beta   90.00
_cell.angle_gamma   90.00
#
_symmetry.space_group_name_H-M   'P 1'
#
loop_
_entity.id
_entity.type
_entity.pdbx_description
1 polymer ?
#
loop_
_entity_poly.entity_id
_entity_poly.type
_entity_poly.pdbx_seq_one_letter_code
_entity_poly.pdbx_strand_id
1 'polypeptide(L)'
;MIFILFTVFSIAAVAQDGTVKNLQKDAGKTIKKDAADTTTKTWKKGGIYGLNISQGSLSNWAAGGDNFSLSVNSLLSLYAFYKKDKHSWDNTFDFNLGYVNTTSLGSRKNDDRFDLLSKYGYALKPKLNLAGLVNLRSQFFKGYTFSDNVQSLSSNFMAPGYLLLSVGLDYKPTKDLSIFFSPVTARWVIVRDTALSNKGAYGVTPGKKSNLEFGAFATINYLKEISKNITYKGRLDLFSNYRRNPQNVDLFMSNTLNAKISKIISATWGVDLIYDDDVKLFGPTRTSPGLQVKSIVGIGLLVKF
;
A
#
# COMPACT_ATOMS: atom_id res chain seq x y z
N MET A 1 24.30 14.60 -27.09
CA MET A 1 22.85 14.55 -27.41
C MET A 1 22.59 13.18 -28.06
N ILE A 2 22.31 12.19 -27.25
CA ILE A 2 22.06 10.80 -27.72
C ILE A 2 20.58 10.50 -27.47
N PHE A 3 19.81 10.42 -28.54
CA PHE A 3 18.43 9.94 -28.53
C PHE A 3 18.43 8.41 -28.36
N ILE A 4 17.93 7.92 -27.22
CA ILE A 4 17.63 6.50 -27.06
C ILE A 4 16.25 6.25 -27.66
N LEU A 5 16.24 5.60 -28.80
CA LEU A 5 15.05 5.16 -29.50
C LEU A 5 14.49 3.91 -28.77
N PHE A 6 13.40 4.06 -28.04
CA PHE A 6 12.62 2.95 -27.54
C PHE A 6 11.81 2.35 -28.69
N THR A 7 12.30 1.28 -29.28
CA THR A 7 11.52 0.45 -30.18
C THR A 7 10.50 -0.35 -29.38
N VAL A 8 9.25 0.06 -29.44
CA VAL A 8 8.11 -0.70 -28.91
C VAL A 8 7.90 -1.91 -29.80
N PHE A 9 8.30 -3.09 -29.32
CA PHE A 9 7.93 -4.36 -29.97
C PHE A 9 6.43 -4.61 -29.75
N SER A 10 5.65 -4.44 -30.80
CA SER A 10 4.24 -4.82 -30.83
C SER A 10 4.13 -6.34 -30.98
N ILE A 11 4.12 -7.07 -29.87
CA ILE A 11 3.71 -8.48 -29.89
C ILE A 11 2.21 -8.51 -29.61
N ALA A 12 1.43 -8.72 -30.65
CA ALA A 12 0.02 -9.04 -30.54
C ALA A 12 -0.13 -10.46 -29.96
N ALA A 13 -0.19 -10.58 -28.64
CA ALA A 13 -0.56 -11.82 -27.97
C ALA A 13 -2.07 -11.82 -27.74
N VAL A 14 -2.80 -12.48 -28.63
CA VAL A 14 -4.21 -12.84 -28.43
C VAL A 14 -4.27 -14.00 -27.45
N ALA A 15 -4.46 -13.72 -26.18
CA ALA A 15 -4.85 -14.73 -25.21
C ALA A 15 -5.81 -14.11 -24.20
N GLN A 16 -7.08 -14.39 -24.38
CA GLN A 16 -8.16 -14.07 -23.47
C GLN A 16 -8.05 -14.93 -22.21
N ASP A 17 -8.00 -14.28 -21.05
CA ASP A 17 -8.38 -14.95 -19.82
C ASP A 17 -9.26 -14.02 -18.97
N GLY A 18 -10.58 -14.28 -18.99
CA GLY A 18 -11.57 -13.55 -18.21
C GLY A 18 -11.32 -13.61 -16.70
N THR A 19 -10.46 -14.52 -16.28
CA THR A 19 -10.16 -14.84 -14.88
C THR A 19 -9.28 -13.78 -14.21
N VAL A 20 -8.23 -13.30 -14.87
CA VAL A 20 -7.36 -12.22 -14.31
C VAL A 20 -8.09 -10.89 -14.27
N LYS A 21 -8.97 -10.64 -15.22
CA LYS A 21 -9.83 -9.46 -15.28
C LYS A 21 -10.77 -9.36 -14.06
N ASN A 22 -11.30 -10.51 -13.63
CA ASN A 22 -12.17 -10.57 -12.45
C ASN A 22 -11.41 -10.39 -11.14
N LEU A 23 -10.15 -10.79 -11.08
CA LEU A 23 -9.32 -10.69 -9.86
C LEU A 23 -8.80 -9.32 -9.55
N GLN A 24 -8.31 -8.65 -10.56
CA GLN A 24 -7.91 -7.26 -10.43
C GLN A 24 -9.12 -6.39 -10.07
N LYS A 25 -10.30 -6.74 -10.58
CA LYS A 25 -11.57 -6.17 -10.15
C LYS A 25 -11.88 -6.46 -8.69
N ASP A 26 -11.58 -7.64 -8.20
CA ASP A 26 -11.95 -8.08 -6.85
C ASP A 26 -10.95 -7.60 -5.79
N ALA A 27 -9.67 -7.54 -6.09
CA ALA A 27 -8.64 -7.01 -5.19
C ALA A 27 -8.75 -5.48 -4.94
N GLY A 28 -9.47 -4.76 -5.81
CA GLY A 28 -9.71 -3.31 -5.68
C GLY A 28 -11.10 -2.93 -5.22
N LYS A 29 -11.96 -3.91 -4.90
CA LYS A 29 -13.35 -3.63 -4.51
C LYS A 29 -13.45 -3.19 -3.05
N THR A 30 -13.49 -1.90 -2.85
CA THR A 30 -14.28 -1.34 -1.75
C THR A 30 -15.76 -1.47 -2.14
N ILE A 31 -16.67 -1.86 -1.22
CA ILE A 31 -18.12 -2.10 -1.37
C ILE A 31 -18.70 -1.72 -2.75
N LYS A 32 -18.70 -2.62 -3.73
CA LYS A 32 -19.38 -2.42 -5.02
C LYS A 32 -20.82 -2.88 -4.96
N LYS A 33 -21.74 -2.06 -5.46
CA LYS A 33 -23.03 -2.54 -5.91
C LYS A 33 -22.83 -3.09 -7.33
N ASP A 34 -22.60 -4.40 -7.46
CA ASP A 34 -22.60 -5.04 -8.78
C ASP A 34 -24.00 -4.98 -9.39
N ALA A 35 -24.13 -4.39 -10.55
CA ALA A 35 -25.38 -4.24 -11.27
C ALA A 35 -25.86 -5.56 -11.92
N ALA A 36 -25.29 -6.70 -11.66
CA ALA A 36 -25.74 -8.03 -12.10
C ALA A 36 -24.88 -9.14 -11.47
N ASP A 37 -24.77 -9.18 -10.15
CA ASP A 37 -24.30 -10.41 -9.51
C ASP A 37 -25.51 -11.30 -9.25
N THR A 38 -25.79 -12.21 -10.16
CA THR A 38 -26.83 -13.25 -10.06
C THR A 38 -26.40 -14.41 -9.14
N THR A 39 -25.22 -14.31 -8.49
CA THR A 39 -24.77 -15.34 -7.56
C THR A 39 -25.45 -15.17 -6.20
N THR A 40 -26.12 -16.19 -5.73
CA THR A 40 -26.75 -16.29 -4.40
C THR A 40 -25.74 -16.29 -3.23
N LYS A 41 -24.43 -16.16 -3.52
CA LYS A 41 -23.36 -16.20 -2.52
C LYS A 41 -23.25 -14.88 -1.78
N THR A 42 -23.54 -14.87 -0.50
CA THR A 42 -23.38 -13.73 0.41
C THR A 42 -21.92 -13.34 0.66
N TRP A 43 -20.98 -14.25 0.45
CA TRP A 43 -19.54 -14.02 0.60
C TRP A 43 -18.79 -14.24 -0.71
N LYS A 44 -17.87 -13.32 -1.00
CA LYS A 44 -16.88 -13.42 -2.07
C LYS A 44 -15.49 -13.34 -1.47
N LYS A 45 -14.69 -14.38 -1.68
CA LYS A 45 -13.33 -14.51 -1.11
C LYS A 45 -12.34 -14.83 -2.21
N GLY A 46 -11.09 -14.43 -2.02
CA GLY A 46 -10.00 -14.75 -2.93
C GLY A 46 -8.69 -14.09 -2.50
N GLY A 47 -7.66 -14.33 -3.28
CA GLY A 47 -6.35 -13.76 -3.03
C GLY A 47 -5.46 -13.76 -4.26
N ILE A 48 -4.37 -12.99 -4.14
CA ILE A 48 -3.30 -12.88 -5.12
C ILE A 48 -1.99 -13.06 -4.39
N TYR A 49 -1.12 -13.87 -4.93
CA TYR A 49 0.28 -13.95 -4.52
C TYR A 49 1.17 -13.57 -5.70
N GLY A 50 2.10 -12.65 -5.46
CA GLY A 50 3.09 -12.21 -6.43
C GLY A 50 4.51 -12.39 -5.91
N LEU A 51 5.42 -12.79 -6.78
CA LEU A 51 6.86 -12.91 -6.49
C LEU A 51 7.65 -12.27 -7.63
N ASN A 52 8.40 -11.21 -7.31
CA ASN A 52 9.27 -10.52 -8.24
C ASN A 52 10.72 -10.76 -7.84
N ILE A 53 11.55 -11.14 -8.80
CA ILE A 53 12.98 -11.33 -8.61
C ILE A 53 13.69 -10.48 -9.65
N SER A 54 14.67 -9.69 -9.22
CA SER A 54 15.56 -8.96 -10.11
C SER A 54 17.00 -9.14 -9.68
N GLN A 55 17.90 -9.32 -10.65
CA GLN A 55 19.33 -9.54 -10.41
C GLN A 55 20.13 -8.67 -11.37
N GLY A 56 21.17 -8.02 -10.83
CA GLY A 56 22.18 -7.30 -11.57
C GLY A 56 23.55 -7.88 -11.26
N SER A 57 24.40 -7.97 -12.28
CA SER A 57 25.80 -8.44 -12.14
C SER A 57 26.69 -7.57 -13.03
N LEU A 58 27.76 -7.05 -12.45
CA LEU A 58 28.75 -6.20 -13.12
C LEU A 58 30.14 -6.89 -13.01
N SER A 59 30.84 -6.93 -14.12
CA SER A 59 32.22 -7.42 -14.16
C SER A 59 33.04 -6.44 -14.99
N ASN A 60 34.13 -5.91 -14.40
CA ASN A 60 35.04 -4.95 -15.06
C ASN A 60 34.27 -3.70 -15.60
N TRP A 61 33.22 -3.27 -14.90
CA TRP A 61 32.39 -2.13 -15.31
C TRP A 61 32.99 -0.82 -14.82
N ALA A 62 33.57 -0.03 -15.74
CA ALA A 62 34.34 1.18 -15.40
C ALA A 62 33.48 2.32 -14.80
N ALA A 63 32.16 2.34 -15.05
CA ALA A 63 31.28 3.38 -14.52
C ALA A 63 30.91 3.21 -13.03
N GLY A 64 31.40 2.15 -12.37
CA GLY A 64 31.11 1.87 -10.97
C GLY A 64 29.76 1.18 -10.74
N GLY A 65 29.45 0.91 -9.47
CA GLY A 65 28.25 0.20 -9.01
C GLY A 65 28.60 -1.09 -8.27
N ASP A 66 27.59 -1.74 -7.72
CA ASP A 66 27.77 -3.03 -7.05
C ASP A 66 28.02 -4.16 -8.07
N ASN A 67 29.04 -4.96 -7.82
CA ASN A 67 29.36 -6.12 -8.66
C ASN A 67 28.22 -7.15 -8.71
N PHE A 68 27.42 -7.21 -7.65
CA PHE A 68 26.24 -8.06 -7.58
C PHE A 68 25.11 -7.36 -6.83
N SER A 69 23.88 -7.48 -7.35
CA SER A 69 22.66 -7.05 -6.69
C SER A 69 21.55 -8.07 -6.97
N LEU A 70 20.90 -8.54 -5.92
CA LEU A 70 19.72 -9.42 -5.99
C LEU A 70 18.59 -8.82 -5.18
N SER A 71 17.43 -8.60 -5.80
CA SER A 71 16.22 -8.16 -5.10
C SER A 71 15.12 -9.21 -5.25
N VAL A 72 14.49 -9.55 -4.13
CA VAL A 72 13.34 -10.47 -4.08
C VAL A 72 12.22 -9.75 -3.34
N ASN A 73 11.06 -9.60 -4.00
CA ASN A 73 9.88 -8.95 -3.43
C ASN A 73 8.68 -9.88 -3.55
N SER A 74 7.99 -10.09 -2.44
CA SER A 74 6.79 -10.90 -2.32
C SER A 74 5.59 -10.04 -1.94
N LEU A 75 4.46 -10.27 -2.58
CA LEU A 75 3.17 -9.62 -2.33
C LEU A 75 2.12 -10.70 -2.07
N LEU A 76 1.39 -10.57 -0.98
CA LEU A 76 0.17 -11.34 -0.71
C LEU A 76 -0.99 -10.35 -0.49
N SER A 77 -2.06 -10.50 -1.26
CA SER A 77 -3.30 -9.73 -1.08
C SER A 77 -4.48 -10.68 -0.95
N LEU A 78 -5.20 -10.60 0.17
CA LEU A 78 -6.37 -11.42 0.46
C LEU A 78 -7.59 -10.52 0.62
N TYR A 79 -8.76 -11.03 0.24
CA TYR A 79 -10.02 -10.34 0.46
C TYR A 79 -11.16 -11.29 0.85
N ALA A 80 -12.10 -10.76 1.63
CA ALA A 80 -13.36 -11.39 1.95
C ALA A 80 -14.46 -10.33 2.02
N PHE A 81 -15.38 -10.33 1.05
CA PHE A 81 -16.46 -9.38 0.92
C PHE A 81 -17.80 -10.06 1.19
N TYR A 82 -18.58 -9.47 2.06
CA TYR A 82 -19.94 -9.86 2.37
C TYR A 82 -20.91 -8.83 1.85
N LYS A 83 -22.02 -9.29 1.30
CA LYS A 83 -23.13 -8.41 0.94
C LYS A 83 -24.44 -9.15 1.06
N LYS A 84 -25.37 -8.58 1.81
CA LYS A 84 -26.75 -9.04 1.92
C LYS A 84 -27.64 -7.84 2.22
N ASP A 85 -28.70 -7.66 1.43
CA ASP A 85 -29.68 -6.60 1.55
C ASP A 85 -29.00 -5.19 1.62
N LYS A 86 -29.17 -4.47 2.71
CA LYS A 86 -28.52 -3.17 2.97
C LYS A 86 -27.16 -3.27 3.63
N HIS A 87 -26.68 -4.46 3.96
CA HIS A 87 -25.44 -4.70 4.70
C HIS A 87 -24.32 -5.10 3.77
N SER A 88 -23.15 -4.54 4.01
CA SER A 88 -21.90 -4.92 3.34
C SER A 88 -20.75 -4.95 4.34
N TRP A 89 -19.82 -5.88 4.18
CA TRP A 89 -18.65 -5.99 5.03
C TRP A 89 -17.44 -6.39 4.18
N ASP A 90 -16.55 -5.44 3.97
CA ASP A 90 -15.36 -5.60 3.15
C ASP A 90 -14.14 -5.79 4.06
N ASN A 91 -13.44 -6.88 3.87
CA ASN A 91 -12.20 -7.18 4.57
C ASN A 91 -11.09 -7.39 3.53
N THR A 92 -9.95 -6.73 3.74
CA THR A 92 -8.75 -6.93 2.93
C THR A 92 -7.53 -7.06 3.83
N PHE A 93 -6.60 -7.91 3.40
CA PHE A 93 -5.29 -8.04 4.02
C PHE A 93 -4.24 -7.98 2.92
N ASP A 94 -3.36 -7.00 2.99
CA ASP A 94 -2.23 -6.83 2.10
C ASP A 94 -0.92 -7.02 2.87
N PHE A 95 -0.02 -7.82 2.36
CA PHE A 95 1.31 -8.05 2.92
C PHE A 95 2.36 -7.95 1.83
N ASN A 96 3.36 -7.12 2.04
CA ASN A 96 4.52 -6.97 1.20
C ASN A 96 5.78 -7.26 1.99
N LEU A 97 6.69 -8.03 1.41
CA LEU A 97 8.02 -8.28 1.97
C LEU A 97 9.05 -8.28 0.85
N GLY A 98 10.09 -7.48 1.02
CA GLY A 98 11.16 -7.36 0.07
C GLY A 98 12.53 -7.29 0.74
N TYR A 99 13.48 -7.96 0.13
CA TYR A 99 14.90 -7.92 0.49
C TYR A 99 15.73 -7.63 -0.73
N VAL A 100 16.79 -6.86 -0.53
CA VAL A 100 17.85 -6.61 -1.50
C VAL A 100 19.18 -7.02 -0.88
N ASN A 101 19.97 -7.74 -1.64
CA ASN A 101 21.36 -8.07 -1.31
C ASN A 101 22.28 -7.42 -2.34
N THR A 102 23.25 -6.65 -1.87
CA THR A 102 24.28 -6.01 -2.72
C THR A 102 25.66 -6.30 -2.19
N THR A 103 26.67 -6.27 -3.07
CA THR A 103 28.07 -6.52 -2.67
C THR A 103 28.54 -5.52 -1.61
N SER A 104 28.18 -4.25 -1.73
CA SER A 104 28.63 -3.16 -0.84
C SER A 104 27.98 -3.18 0.55
N LEU A 105 26.66 -3.43 0.62
CA LEU A 105 25.87 -3.25 1.86
C LEU A 105 25.26 -4.56 2.38
N GLY A 106 25.50 -5.69 1.73
CA GLY A 106 24.93 -6.98 2.12
C GLY A 106 23.40 -7.03 1.99
N SER A 107 22.78 -7.90 2.78
CA SER A 107 21.35 -8.13 2.76
C SER A 107 20.59 -7.12 3.63
N ARG A 108 19.60 -6.45 3.06
CA ARG A 108 18.76 -5.49 3.77
C ARG A 108 17.32 -5.53 3.28
N LYS A 109 16.41 -5.19 4.15
CA LYS A 109 14.98 -5.06 3.86
C LYS A 109 14.75 -3.81 3.01
N ASN A 110 14.03 -3.92 1.90
CA ASN A 110 13.62 -2.82 1.03
C ASN A 110 12.11 -2.59 1.02
N ASP A 111 11.32 -3.61 1.40
CA ASP A 111 9.88 -3.49 1.64
C ASP A 111 9.47 -4.40 2.81
N ASP A 112 8.53 -3.94 3.62
CA ASP A 112 7.90 -4.72 4.68
C ASP A 112 6.69 -3.95 5.18
N ARG A 113 5.51 -4.41 4.85
CA ARG A 113 4.26 -3.79 5.26
C ARG A 113 3.16 -4.82 5.30
N PHE A 114 2.38 -4.81 6.36
CA PHE A 114 1.06 -5.41 6.34
C PHE A 114 -0.02 -4.35 6.58
N ASP A 115 -1.16 -4.51 5.96
CA ASP A 115 -2.32 -3.62 6.04
C ASP A 115 -3.58 -4.48 6.11
N LEU A 116 -4.24 -4.47 7.25
CA LEU A 116 -5.52 -5.12 7.48
C LEU A 116 -6.61 -4.05 7.53
N LEU A 117 -7.55 -4.10 6.62
CA LEU A 117 -8.69 -3.20 6.57
C LEU A 117 -9.99 -3.99 6.68
N SER A 118 -10.86 -3.55 7.58
CA SER A 118 -12.22 -4.06 7.73
C SER A 118 -13.20 -2.90 7.72
N LYS A 119 -14.12 -2.87 6.76
CA LYS A 119 -15.12 -1.82 6.60
C LYS A 119 -16.52 -2.41 6.51
N TYR A 120 -17.36 -2.11 7.51
CA TYR A 120 -18.76 -2.45 7.51
C TYR A 120 -19.59 -1.26 7.05
N GLY A 121 -20.56 -1.48 6.18
CA GLY A 121 -21.42 -0.45 5.63
C GLY A 121 -22.90 -0.83 5.65
N TYR A 122 -23.71 0.16 5.96
CA TYR A 122 -25.18 0.10 5.87
C TYR A 122 -25.67 1.08 4.80
N ALA A 123 -26.38 0.59 3.77
CA ALA A 123 -26.84 1.39 2.65
C ALA A 123 -27.99 2.34 3.07
N LEU A 124 -27.71 3.64 3.04
CA LEU A 124 -28.70 4.71 3.23
C LEU A 124 -29.43 5.03 1.92
N LYS A 125 -28.67 5.10 0.83
CA LYS A 125 -29.13 5.37 -0.53
C LYS A 125 -28.33 4.51 -1.53
N PRO A 126 -28.75 4.41 -2.81
CA PRO A 126 -28.09 3.53 -3.78
C PRO A 126 -26.56 3.71 -3.93
N LYS A 127 -26.03 4.91 -3.65
CA LYS A 127 -24.59 5.22 -3.77
C LYS A 127 -23.98 5.69 -2.46
N LEU A 128 -24.73 5.74 -1.37
CA LEU A 128 -24.30 6.30 -0.10
C LEU A 128 -24.54 5.30 1.03
N ASN A 129 -23.48 4.98 1.77
CA ASN A 129 -23.55 4.11 2.95
C ASN A 129 -23.08 4.85 4.20
N LEU A 130 -23.69 4.57 5.34
CA LEU A 130 -23.08 4.80 6.64
C LEU A 130 -22.09 3.67 6.86
N ALA A 131 -20.84 3.97 7.23
CA ALA A 131 -19.82 2.94 7.35
C ALA A 131 -18.93 3.13 8.58
N GLY A 132 -18.59 2.01 9.22
CA GLY A 132 -17.52 1.89 10.21
C GLY A 132 -16.30 1.23 9.58
N LEU A 133 -15.12 1.75 9.86
CA LEU A 133 -13.85 1.28 9.30
C LEU A 133 -12.82 1.06 10.41
N VAL A 134 -12.17 -0.08 10.36
CA VAL A 134 -10.98 -0.42 11.16
C VAL A 134 -9.83 -0.68 10.20
N ASN A 135 -8.70 -0.04 10.43
CA ASN A 135 -7.47 -0.29 9.67
C ASN A 135 -6.30 -0.49 10.63
N LEU A 136 -5.57 -1.58 10.48
CA LEU A 136 -4.33 -1.85 11.19
C LEU A 136 -3.20 -1.98 10.17
N ARG A 137 -2.22 -1.10 10.26
CA ARG A 137 -1.04 -1.09 9.39
C ARG A 137 0.23 -1.14 10.23
N SER A 138 1.19 -1.95 9.84
CA SER A 138 2.53 -1.99 10.44
C SER A 138 3.48 -2.80 9.56
N GLN A 139 4.59 -3.26 10.13
CA GLN A 139 5.61 -4.09 9.54
C GLN A 139 6.00 -5.22 10.50
N PHE A 140 6.65 -6.27 9.99
CA PHE A 140 7.03 -7.44 10.79
C PHE A 140 8.49 -7.41 11.26
N PHE A 141 9.41 -6.90 10.44
CA PHE A 141 10.85 -7.07 10.64
C PHE A 141 11.55 -5.74 10.92
N LYS A 142 12.72 -5.80 11.55
CA LYS A 142 13.58 -4.62 11.76
C LYS A 142 13.96 -4.01 10.42
N GLY A 143 13.86 -2.69 10.33
CA GLY A 143 14.35 -1.87 9.24
C GLY A 143 15.47 -0.96 9.72
N TYR A 144 16.41 -0.68 8.84
CA TYR A 144 17.57 0.14 9.14
C TYR A 144 17.77 1.20 8.08
N THR A 145 18.24 2.37 8.51
CA THR A 145 18.79 3.39 7.63
C THR A 145 20.32 3.33 7.69
N PHE A 146 20.96 3.61 6.57
CA PHE A 146 22.41 3.64 6.43
C PHE A 146 22.81 5.08 6.09
N SER A 147 23.70 5.66 6.88
CA SER A 147 24.28 6.98 6.65
C SER A 147 25.73 6.94 7.09
N ASP A 148 26.66 7.35 6.22
CA ASP A 148 28.09 7.41 6.52
C ASP A 148 28.65 6.09 7.12
N ASN A 149 28.25 4.95 6.55
CA ASN A 149 28.55 3.61 7.04
C ASN A 149 28.02 3.27 8.45
N VAL A 150 27.15 4.11 9.01
CA VAL A 150 26.49 3.84 10.30
C VAL A 150 25.10 3.28 10.04
N GLN A 151 24.85 2.10 10.59
CA GLN A 151 23.54 1.46 10.56
C GLN A 151 22.70 1.94 11.77
N SER A 152 21.55 2.53 11.52
CA SER A 152 20.63 2.99 12.55
C SER A 152 19.27 2.31 12.43
N LEU A 153 18.75 1.78 13.55
CA LEU A 153 17.40 1.20 13.58
C LEU A 153 16.38 2.28 13.23
N SER A 154 15.59 2.04 12.19
CA SER A 154 14.52 2.95 11.75
C SER A 154 13.13 2.39 12.03
N SER A 155 12.96 1.06 12.10
CA SER A 155 11.65 0.45 12.27
C SER A 155 11.75 -0.97 12.83
N ASN A 156 10.64 -1.45 13.45
CA ASN A 156 10.52 -2.80 14.00
C ASN A 156 9.04 -3.22 14.01
N PHE A 157 8.72 -4.44 14.45
CA PHE A 157 7.33 -4.89 14.61
C PHE A 157 6.52 -3.93 15.49
N MET A 158 5.39 -3.42 14.96
CA MET A 158 4.57 -2.39 15.61
C MET A 158 5.38 -1.15 16.07
N ALA A 159 6.38 -0.76 15.27
CA ALA A 159 7.18 0.43 15.47
C ALA A 159 7.66 0.99 14.10
N PRO A 160 6.77 1.76 13.37
CA PRO A 160 5.43 2.17 13.76
C PRO A 160 4.36 1.11 13.51
N GLY A 161 3.31 1.12 14.34
CA GLY A 161 2.02 0.53 14.08
C GLY A 161 0.95 1.61 14.08
N TYR A 162 -0.02 1.53 13.18
CA TYR A 162 -1.14 2.46 13.09
C TYR A 162 -2.44 1.67 13.20
N LEU A 163 -3.22 1.94 14.25
CA LEU A 163 -4.58 1.44 14.39
C LEU A 163 -5.55 2.61 14.23
N LEU A 164 -6.45 2.51 13.25
CA LEU A 164 -7.41 3.55 12.91
C LEU A 164 -8.83 3.01 13.06
N LEU A 165 -9.67 3.72 13.78
CA LEU A 165 -11.08 3.45 13.94
C LEU A 165 -11.86 4.67 13.47
N SER A 166 -12.76 4.50 12.51
CA SER A 166 -13.51 5.59 11.89
C SER A 166 -14.98 5.23 11.71
N VAL A 167 -15.83 6.24 11.88
CA VAL A 167 -17.26 6.17 11.49
C VAL A 167 -17.57 7.33 10.57
N GLY A 168 -18.17 7.06 9.41
CA GLY A 168 -18.38 8.07 8.40
C GLY A 168 -19.29 7.64 7.27
N LEU A 169 -19.24 8.38 6.18
CA LEU A 169 -20.02 8.15 4.97
C LEU A 169 -19.12 7.59 3.85
N ASP A 170 -19.59 6.55 3.19
CA ASP A 170 -18.92 5.92 2.05
C ASP A 170 -19.75 6.17 0.79
N TYR A 171 -19.25 7.05 -0.07
CA TYR A 171 -19.91 7.45 -1.32
C TYR A 171 -19.23 6.76 -2.52
N LYS A 172 -20.05 6.10 -3.34
CA LYS A 172 -19.62 5.33 -4.51
C LYS A 172 -20.31 5.83 -5.76
N PRO A 173 -19.81 6.92 -6.37
CA PRO A 173 -20.43 7.51 -7.56
C PRO A 173 -20.41 6.57 -8.75
N THR A 174 -19.36 5.80 -8.91
CA THR A 174 -19.16 4.83 -9.99
C THR A 174 -18.73 3.47 -9.44
N LYS A 175 -18.65 2.48 -10.33
CA LYS A 175 -18.11 1.15 -9.99
C LYS A 175 -16.60 1.16 -9.70
N ASP A 176 -15.89 2.19 -10.15
CA ASP A 176 -14.43 2.28 -10.13
C ASP A 176 -13.92 3.23 -9.03
N LEU A 177 -14.81 4.04 -8.43
CA LEU A 177 -14.46 5.07 -7.45
C LEU A 177 -15.25 4.91 -6.15
N SER A 178 -14.56 4.93 -5.01
CA SER A 178 -15.12 4.97 -3.66
C SER A 178 -14.45 6.08 -2.86
N ILE A 179 -15.24 6.89 -2.19
CA ILE A 179 -14.82 8.01 -1.36
C ILE A 179 -15.43 7.79 0.02
N PHE A 180 -14.61 7.53 1.02
CA PHE A 180 -15.04 7.46 2.41
C PHE A 180 -14.54 8.70 3.14
N PHE A 181 -15.44 9.35 3.87
CA PHE A 181 -15.12 10.49 4.72
C PHE A 181 -15.66 10.26 6.13
N SER A 182 -14.80 10.44 7.10
CA SER A 182 -15.11 10.33 8.53
C SER A 182 -14.69 11.61 9.25
N PRO A 183 -15.63 12.35 9.84
CA PRO A 183 -15.32 13.48 10.72
C PRO A 183 -14.89 13.03 12.12
N VAL A 184 -15.09 11.74 12.46
CA VAL A 184 -14.77 11.19 13.78
C VAL A 184 -13.92 9.94 13.60
N THR A 185 -12.63 10.13 13.76
CA THR A 185 -11.61 9.07 13.64
C THR A 185 -10.68 9.10 14.84
N ALA A 186 -10.44 7.94 15.44
CA ALA A 186 -9.38 7.71 16.41
C ALA A 186 -8.23 6.98 15.72
N ARG A 187 -7.01 7.51 15.82
CA ARG A 187 -5.77 6.90 15.31
C ARG A 187 -4.80 6.69 16.47
N TRP A 188 -4.40 5.46 16.70
CA TRP A 188 -3.30 5.12 17.59
C TRP A 188 -2.03 4.95 16.77
N VAL A 189 -1.03 5.75 17.09
CA VAL A 189 0.36 5.54 16.65
C VAL A 189 1.05 4.71 17.72
N ILE A 190 1.58 3.55 17.37
CA ILE A 190 2.16 2.58 18.29
C ILE A 190 3.65 2.43 17.96
N VAL A 191 4.52 2.54 18.96
CA VAL A 191 5.98 2.36 18.84
C VAL A 191 6.44 1.42 19.94
N ARG A 192 6.34 0.10 19.69
CA ARG A 192 6.68 -0.92 20.70
C ARG A 192 8.17 -1.01 20.99
N ASP A 193 9.01 -0.66 20.03
CA ASP A 193 10.46 -0.69 20.19
C ASP A 193 10.91 0.42 21.16
N THR A 194 11.65 0.03 22.19
CA THR A 194 12.08 0.97 23.26
C THR A 194 13.11 1.98 22.75
N ALA A 195 14.02 1.58 21.86
CA ALA A 195 15.03 2.50 21.32
C ALA A 195 14.39 3.58 20.43
N LEU A 196 13.40 3.20 19.61
CA LEU A 196 12.64 4.14 18.80
C LEU A 196 11.72 5.01 19.65
N SER A 197 11.05 4.43 20.66
CA SER A 197 10.20 5.17 21.59
C SER A 197 10.99 6.23 22.36
N ASN A 198 12.16 5.89 22.89
CA ASN A 198 13.01 6.84 23.63
C ASN A 198 13.50 8.00 22.76
N LYS A 199 13.61 7.80 21.45
CA LYS A 199 13.93 8.87 20.48
C LYS A 199 12.71 9.73 20.10
N GLY A 200 11.50 9.40 20.58
CA GLY A 200 10.27 10.07 20.15
C GLY A 200 9.92 9.80 18.67
N ALA A 201 10.37 8.67 18.10
CA ALA A 201 10.12 8.34 16.72
C ALA A 201 8.61 8.25 16.43
N TYR A 202 8.20 8.64 15.21
CA TYR A 202 6.81 8.58 14.75
C TYR A 202 5.80 9.40 15.57
N GLY A 203 6.25 10.50 16.20
CA GLY A 203 5.40 11.42 16.93
C GLY A 203 4.96 10.97 18.33
N VAL A 204 5.49 9.85 18.86
CA VAL A 204 5.25 9.50 20.26
C VAL A 204 6.12 10.35 21.19
N THR A 205 5.61 10.65 22.39
CA THR A 205 6.44 11.28 23.44
C THR A 205 7.59 10.34 23.80
N PRO A 206 8.85 10.83 23.93
CA PRO A 206 9.99 10.01 24.31
C PRO A 206 9.69 9.12 25.54
N GLY A 207 9.97 7.82 25.40
CA GLY A 207 9.65 6.82 26.43
C GLY A 207 8.20 6.30 26.43
N LYS A 208 7.28 6.94 25.73
CA LYS A 208 5.89 6.45 25.57
C LYS A 208 5.79 5.54 24.34
N LYS A 209 5.04 4.46 24.47
CA LYS A 209 4.90 3.44 23.41
C LYS A 209 3.69 3.65 22.50
N SER A 210 2.88 4.65 22.77
CA SER A 210 1.75 4.99 21.90
C SER A 210 1.35 6.45 22.05
N ASN A 211 0.72 6.98 21.01
CA ASN A 211 0.03 8.26 20.99
C ASN A 211 -1.37 8.05 20.39
N LEU A 212 -2.40 8.67 21.01
CA LEU A 212 -3.77 8.64 20.52
C LEU A 212 -4.15 9.99 19.95
N GLU A 213 -4.59 9.98 18.72
CA GLU A 213 -5.00 11.14 17.96
C GLU A 213 -6.47 11.05 17.60
N PHE A 214 -7.13 12.19 17.52
CA PHE A 214 -8.51 12.31 17.05
C PHE A 214 -8.56 13.29 15.89
N GLY A 215 -9.29 12.94 14.84
CA GLY A 215 -9.29 13.78 13.66
C GLY A 215 -10.33 13.43 12.62
N ALA A 216 -10.23 14.11 11.48
CA ALA A 216 -10.93 13.74 10.26
C ALA A 216 -10.07 12.78 9.44
N PHE A 217 -10.73 11.82 8.80
CA PHE A 217 -10.09 10.89 7.88
C PHE A 217 -10.88 10.82 6.58
N ALA A 218 -10.17 10.83 5.48
CA ALA A 218 -10.74 10.56 4.16
C ALA A 218 -9.92 9.50 3.43
N THR A 219 -10.58 8.59 2.75
CA THR A 219 -9.89 7.69 1.82
C THR A 219 -10.61 7.64 0.48
N ILE A 220 -9.83 7.79 -0.59
CA ILE A 220 -10.29 7.71 -1.97
C ILE A 220 -9.64 6.48 -2.58
N ASN A 221 -10.48 5.59 -3.10
CA ASN A 221 -10.02 4.38 -3.78
C ASN A 221 -10.51 4.40 -5.23
N TYR A 222 -9.60 4.24 -6.15
CA TYR A 222 -9.88 4.20 -7.59
C TYR A 222 -9.25 2.97 -8.21
N LEU A 223 -10.07 2.21 -8.94
CA LEU A 223 -9.64 1.02 -9.67
C LEU A 223 -10.16 1.09 -11.10
N LYS A 224 -9.25 1.10 -12.05
CA LYS A 224 -9.59 1.19 -13.48
C LYS A 224 -8.88 0.11 -14.29
N GLU A 225 -9.65 -0.65 -15.04
CA GLU A 225 -9.14 -1.42 -16.17
C GLU A 225 -8.94 -0.48 -17.36
N ILE A 226 -7.68 -0.09 -17.63
CA ILE A 226 -7.32 0.79 -18.74
C ILE A 226 -7.48 0.02 -20.06
N SER A 227 -7.05 -1.24 -20.06
CA SER A 227 -7.19 -2.17 -21.18
C SER A 227 -7.37 -3.60 -20.66
N LYS A 228 -7.52 -4.58 -21.57
CA LYS A 228 -7.62 -6.02 -21.23
C LYS A 228 -6.42 -6.53 -20.42
N ASN A 229 -5.25 -5.88 -20.59
CA ASN A 229 -4.00 -6.30 -19.97
C ASN A 229 -3.46 -5.29 -18.95
N ILE A 230 -4.04 -4.10 -18.84
CA ILE A 230 -3.52 -3.03 -17.99
C ILE A 230 -4.58 -2.62 -16.97
N THR A 231 -4.22 -2.66 -15.70
CA THR A 231 -5.07 -2.24 -14.59
C THR A 231 -4.33 -1.22 -13.73
N TYR A 232 -5.02 -0.17 -13.37
CA TYR A 232 -4.55 0.84 -12.42
C TYR A 232 -5.36 0.77 -11.13
N LYS A 233 -4.66 0.75 -9.99
CA LYS A 233 -5.21 0.86 -8.63
C LYS A 233 -4.57 2.05 -7.94
N GLY A 234 -5.39 2.99 -7.49
CA GLY A 234 -4.96 4.14 -6.70
C GLY A 234 -5.70 4.19 -5.36
N ARG A 235 -4.99 4.52 -4.31
CA ARG A 235 -5.53 4.83 -2.98
C ARG A 235 -4.88 6.11 -2.46
N LEU A 236 -5.70 7.00 -1.91
CA LEU A 236 -5.26 8.19 -1.21
C LEU A 236 -5.95 8.24 0.15
N ASP A 237 -5.17 8.21 1.22
CA ASP A 237 -5.61 8.40 2.60
C ASP A 237 -5.14 9.77 3.08
N LEU A 238 -6.03 10.53 3.69
CA LEU A 238 -5.78 11.83 4.29
C LEU A 238 -6.24 11.80 5.76
N PHE A 239 -5.40 12.29 6.66
CA PHE A 239 -5.75 12.43 8.06
C PHE A 239 -5.36 13.80 8.59
N SER A 240 -6.29 14.47 9.27
CA SER A 240 -6.06 15.76 9.95
C SER A 240 -6.30 15.58 11.44
N ASN A 241 -5.29 15.85 12.27
CA ASN A 241 -5.36 15.73 13.71
C ASN A 241 -6.00 16.97 14.33
N TYR A 242 -7.16 16.86 14.95
CA TYR A 242 -7.88 17.98 15.55
C TYR A 242 -7.16 18.62 16.76
N ARG A 243 -6.30 17.86 17.44
CA ARG A 243 -5.61 18.31 18.65
C ARG A 243 -4.25 18.92 18.39
N ARG A 244 -3.68 18.68 17.22
CA ARG A 244 -2.32 19.11 16.90
C ARG A 244 -2.24 19.53 15.44
N ASN A 245 -2.08 20.83 15.22
CA ASN A 245 -1.91 21.43 13.90
C ASN A 245 -2.90 20.89 12.85
N PRO A 246 -4.22 21.10 13.01
CA PRO A 246 -5.22 20.49 12.12
C PRO A 246 -5.09 20.91 10.65
N GLN A 247 -4.36 22.00 10.36
CA GLN A 247 -4.01 22.43 9.01
C GLN A 247 -2.93 21.51 8.36
N ASN A 248 -2.17 20.76 9.15
CA ASN A 248 -1.21 19.79 8.64
C ASN A 248 -1.95 18.48 8.38
N VAL A 249 -2.03 18.08 7.13
CA VAL A 249 -2.73 16.88 6.71
C VAL A 249 -1.70 15.81 6.38
N ASP A 250 -1.74 14.71 7.13
CA ASP A 250 -0.96 13.51 6.80
C ASP A 250 -1.53 12.86 5.55
N LEU A 251 -0.64 12.43 4.68
CA LEU A 251 -0.95 11.84 3.39
C LEU A 251 -0.30 10.46 3.26
N PHE A 252 -1.10 9.50 2.86
CA PHE A 252 -0.63 8.24 2.31
C PHE A 252 -1.27 8.01 0.95
N MET A 253 -0.48 7.90 -0.09
CA MET A 253 -0.94 7.61 -1.44
C MET A 253 -0.22 6.38 -1.97
N SER A 254 -0.98 5.42 -2.49
CA SER A 254 -0.44 4.22 -3.11
C SER A 254 -1.04 4.06 -4.50
N ASN A 255 -0.17 3.93 -5.50
CA ASN A 255 -0.54 3.72 -6.88
C ASN A 255 0.11 2.45 -7.40
N THR A 256 -0.65 1.65 -8.10
CA THR A 256 -0.14 0.43 -8.71
C THR A 256 -0.66 0.31 -10.13
N LEU A 257 0.25 0.19 -11.07
CA LEU A 257 -0.03 -0.15 -12.46
C LEU A 257 0.44 -1.58 -12.71
N ASN A 258 -0.49 -2.44 -13.09
CA ASN A 258 -0.20 -3.82 -13.47
C ASN A 258 -0.41 -4.02 -14.97
N ALA A 259 0.59 -4.57 -15.64
CA ALA A 259 0.54 -4.96 -17.03
C ALA A 259 0.74 -6.48 -17.15
N LYS A 260 -0.29 -7.19 -17.59
CA LYS A 260 -0.24 -8.65 -17.82
C LYS A 260 0.52 -8.92 -19.12
N ILE A 261 1.58 -9.72 -19.02
CA ILE A 261 2.41 -10.16 -20.14
C ILE A 261 1.96 -11.55 -20.63
N SER A 262 1.72 -12.47 -19.68
CA SER A 262 1.22 -13.82 -19.98
C SER A 262 0.21 -14.28 -18.93
N LYS A 263 -0.17 -15.57 -18.92
CA LYS A 263 -1.12 -16.12 -17.92
C LYS A 263 -0.61 -15.99 -16.48
N ILE A 264 0.70 -16.09 -16.29
CA ILE A 264 1.36 -16.11 -14.96
C ILE A 264 2.44 -15.04 -14.81
N ILE A 265 2.80 -14.30 -15.87
CA ILE A 265 3.82 -13.24 -15.84
C ILE A 265 3.14 -11.90 -15.99
N SER A 266 3.50 -10.95 -15.13
CA SER A 266 3.08 -9.55 -15.18
C SER A 266 4.22 -8.61 -14.85
N ALA A 267 4.16 -7.40 -15.42
CA ALA A 267 4.94 -6.27 -14.97
C ALA A 267 4.09 -5.43 -14.00
N THR A 268 4.70 -4.98 -12.92
CA THR A 268 4.06 -4.13 -11.91
C THR A 268 4.91 -2.91 -11.67
N TRP A 269 4.28 -1.75 -11.64
CA TRP A 269 4.88 -0.51 -11.17
C TRP A 269 4.08 0.03 -10.00
N GLY A 270 4.71 0.06 -8.82
CA GLY A 270 4.15 0.60 -7.58
C GLY A 270 4.81 1.92 -7.21
N VAL A 271 4.01 2.92 -6.83
CA VAL A 271 4.49 4.20 -6.29
C VAL A 271 3.71 4.51 -5.03
N ASP A 272 4.42 4.58 -3.89
CA ASP A 272 3.86 5.04 -2.63
C ASP A 272 4.43 6.41 -2.28
N LEU A 273 3.56 7.32 -1.84
CA LEU A 273 3.90 8.62 -1.29
C LEU A 273 3.41 8.69 0.15
N ILE A 274 4.26 9.10 1.06
CA ILE A 274 3.91 9.26 2.47
C ILE A 274 4.40 10.64 2.93
N TYR A 275 3.51 11.41 3.54
CA TYR A 275 3.84 12.62 4.28
C TYR A 275 3.15 12.55 5.64
N ASP A 276 3.90 12.79 6.71
CA ASP A 276 3.40 12.85 8.07
C ASP A 276 4.22 13.93 8.79
N ASP A 277 3.56 14.97 9.27
CA ASP A 277 4.21 16.13 9.91
C ASP A 277 4.89 15.75 11.23
N ASP A 278 4.44 14.68 11.87
CA ASP A 278 4.99 14.16 13.11
C ASP A 278 6.24 13.29 12.91
N VAL A 279 6.49 12.84 11.67
CA VAL A 279 7.67 12.04 11.31
C VAL A 279 8.83 12.95 10.92
N LYS A 280 9.59 13.39 11.91
CA LYS A 280 10.72 14.31 11.74
C LYS A 280 12.03 13.54 11.56
N LEU A 281 12.26 13.02 10.37
CA LEU A 281 13.44 12.21 10.02
C LEU A 281 14.26 12.82 8.88
N PHE A 282 13.91 14.02 8.41
CA PHE A 282 14.49 14.64 7.21
C PHE A 282 15.18 15.96 7.51
N GLY A 283 15.86 16.51 6.50
CA GLY A 283 16.69 17.72 6.60
C GLY A 283 18.07 17.45 7.20
N PRO A 284 18.97 18.45 7.19
CA PRO A 284 20.36 18.30 7.66
C PRO A 284 20.47 17.85 9.13
N THR A 285 19.53 18.31 9.96
CA THR A 285 19.48 17.98 11.39
C THR A 285 18.56 16.81 11.72
N ARG A 286 17.89 16.21 10.70
CA ARG A 286 16.87 15.16 10.85
C ARG A 286 15.74 15.52 11.83
N THR A 287 15.34 16.78 11.82
CA THR A 287 14.28 17.33 12.68
C THR A 287 13.09 17.87 11.90
N SER A 288 13.09 17.73 10.57
CA SER A 288 12.02 18.20 9.69
C SER A 288 11.18 17.06 9.17
N PRO A 289 9.87 17.27 8.93
CA PRO A 289 9.06 16.34 8.14
C PRO A 289 9.50 16.39 6.67
N GLY A 290 9.13 15.35 5.90
CA GLY A 290 9.43 15.31 4.48
C GLY A 290 8.57 14.32 3.72
N LEU A 291 8.34 14.60 2.44
CA LEU A 291 7.66 13.67 1.56
C LEU A 291 8.56 12.46 1.30
N GLN A 292 8.05 11.29 1.64
CA GLN A 292 8.70 10.02 1.36
C GLN A 292 8.13 9.45 0.06
N VAL A 293 9.02 9.04 -0.84
CA VAL A 293 8.67 8.47 -2.14
C VAL A 293 9.30 7.08 -2.25
N LYS A 294 8.47 6.07 -2.53
CA LYS A 294 8.93 4.73 -2.87
C LYS A 294 8.40 4.37 -4.25
N SER A 295 9.27 4.01 -5.17
CA SER A 295 8.92 3.52 -6.50
C SER A 295 9.58 2.18 -6.75
N ILE A 296 8.76 1.17 -7.09
CA ILE A 296 9.23 -0.19 -7.38
C ILE A 296 8.65 -0.61 -8.73
N VAL A 297 9.53 -1.01 -9.63
CA VAL A 297 9.18 -1.66 -10.89
C VAL A 297 9.68 -3.10 -10.84
N GLY A 298 8.83 -4.05 -11.19
CA GLY A 298 9.20 -5.45 -11.21
C GLY A 298 8.48 -6.24 -12.30
N ILE A 299 9.11 -7.29 -12.75
CA ILE A 299 8.51 -8.34 -13.57
C ILE A 299 8.56 -9.62 -12.76
N GLY A 300 7.47 -10.34 -12.68
CA GLY A 300 7.42 -11.52 -11.83
C GLY A 300 6.21 -12.40 -12.07
N LEU A 301 6.11 -13.43 -11.24
CA LEU A 301 4.99 -14.36 -11.22
C LEU A 301 3.82 -13.74 -10.44
N LEU A 302 2.61 -13.94 -10.95
CA LEU A 302 1.37 -13.58 -10.29
C LEU A 302 0.43 -14.78 -10.31
N VAL A 303 0.08 -15.29 -9.14
CA VAL A 303 -0.82 -16.44 -8.96
C VAL A 303 -2.05 -15.99 -8.19
N LYS A 304 -3.21 -16.48 -8.64
CA LYS A 304 -4.52 -16.28 -8.01
C LYS A 304 -5.02 -17.57 -7.36
N PHE A 305 -5.78 -17.43 -6.30
CA PHE A 305 -6.52 -18.52 -5.66
C PHE A 305 -7.83 -18.05 -5.00
#